data_33a88fdbe51d86e81d34669fc65b943c
#
_entry.id   33a88fdbe51d86e81d34669fc65b943c
#
_cell.length_a   1.000
_cell.length_b   1.000
_cell.length_c   1.000
_cell.angle_alpha   90.00
_cell.angle_beta   90.00
_cell.angle_gamma   90.00
#
_symmetry.space_group_name_H-M   'P 1'
#
loop_
_entity.id
_entity.type
_entity.pdbx_description
1 polymer ?
#
loop_
_entity_poly.entity_id
_entity_poly.type
_entity_poly.pdbx_seq_one_letter_code
_entity_poly.pdbx_strand_id
1 'polypeptide(L)'
;MLSDPARTHVIAPNLKRRLSGVTTSIIQLIPVQNRIGQQIAVFGPGLPDSLPRLRFRDLPRLWRKPQGRKLRIWHARRNVEMLMGLVLRDILRMPVKLVFTSASQRVHTAWTRFLIARMDGVIATSHKTSSYLKVPHRVSLHGINAERFSPAADRNEVRSALSLPREQKLAGCFGRIRHQKGTDVFVDAMIRLLPSRPGWSAIVAGRATASHGGYLTELKARVAAADLADRILFVGEHTKINEWYRALDLFVAPQRWEGFGLTPLEAQASGVPVVATDVGAFEEIIARGADETGLVVPKDDLDALSSAAAAFMDDDPRRSAAAERARPFVLANFTIESEAERLSATYEEVWRKFDA
;
A
#
# COMPACT_ATOMS: atom_id res chain seq x y z
N MET A 1 -20.63 9.19 9.20
CA MET A 1 -21.25 8.93 10.54
C MET A 1 -20.53 9.77 11.57
N LEU A 2 -21.27 10.46 12.52
CA LEU A 2 -20.64 11.22 13.59
C LEU A 2 -20.32 10.29 14.76
N SER A 3 -19.10 10.44 15.32
CA SER A 3 -18.66 9.68 16.50
C SER A 3 -18.85 10.52 17.77
N ASP A 4 -19.19 9.85 18.87
CA ASP A 4 -19.23 10.48 20.18
C ASP A 4 -17.81 10.62 20.73
N PRO A 5 -17.33 11.85 21.05
CA PRO A 5 -16.02 12.04 21.67
C PRO A 5 -15.84 11.26 22.98
N ALA A 6 -16.91 11.03 23.75
CA ALA A 6 -16.82 10.28 25.00
C ALA A 6 -16.49 8.79 24.79
N ARG A 7 -16.90 8.22 23.67
CA ARG A 7 -16.63 6.82 23.32
C ARG A 7 -15.41 6.62 22.42
N THR A 8 -14.80 7.71 21.93
CA THR A 8 -13.66 7.61 21.01
C THR A 8 -12.37 7.41 21.82
N HIS A 9 -11.72 6.26 21.65
CA HIS A 9 -10.47 5.92 22.31
C HIS A 9 -9.23 6.28 21.46
N VAL A 10 -9.35 6.13 20.14
CA VAL A 10 -8.27 6.45 19.20
C VAL A 10 -8.77 7.45 18.16
N ILE A 11 -7.96 8.45 17.89
CA ILE A 11 -8.23 9.45 16.85
C ILE A 11 -7.19 9.29 15.74
N ALA A 12 -7.67 9.04 14.52
CA ALA A 12 -6.85 8.96 13.32
C ALA A 12 -6.97 10.26 12.51
N PRO A 13 -6.04 11.22 12.68
CA PRO A 13 -6.08 12.48 11.94
C PRO A 13 -5.72 12.28 10.47
N ASN A 14 -6.33 13.09 9.60
CA ASN A 14 -5.94 13.29 8.21
C ASN A 14 -6.09 14.78 7.89
N LEU A 15 -5.00 15.52 7.97
CA LEU A 15 -5.01 16.98 7.80
C LEU A 15 -4.73 17.42 6.35
N LYS A 16 -4.66 16.50 5.41
CA LYS A 16 -4.49 16.79 3.98
C LYS A 16 -5.73 16.38 3.19
N ARG A 17 -6.21 17.28 2.30
CA ARG A 17 -7.35 16.98 1.41
C ARG A 17 -7.02 16.00 0.29
N ARG A 18 -5.73 15.97 -0.15
CA ARG A 18 -5.30 15.12 -1.27
C ARG A 18 -5.25 13.65 -0.85
N LEU A 19 -5.89 12.78 -1.62
CA LEU A 19 -5.79 11.33 -1.50
C LEU A 19 -4.32 10.87 -1.71
N SER A 20 -3.87 10.01 -0.83
CA SER A 20 -2.52 9.42 -0.86
C SER A 20 -2.56 8.01 -0.29
N GLY A 21 -1.50 7.23 -0.42
CA GLY A 21 -1.41 5.90 0.21
C GLY A 21 -1.77 5.91 1.71
N VAL A 22 -1.30 6.93 2.45
CA VAL A 22 -1.67 7.11 3.88
C VAL A 22 -3.18 7.30 4.07
N THR A 23 -3.83 8.08 3.20
CA THR A 23 -5.28 8.30 3.28
C THR A 23 -6.04 7.01 2.95
N THR A 24 -5.58 6.27 1.94
CA THR A 24 -6.16 4.97 1.55
C THR A 24 -6.04 3.95 2.69
N SER A 25 -4.89 3.88 3.38
CA SER A 25 -4.71 2.99 4.54
C SER A 25 -5.69 3.33 5.67
N ILE A 26 -5.93 4.63 5.96
CA ILE A 26 -6.93 5.04 6.95
C ILE A 26 -8.32 4.56 6.54
N ILE A 27 -8.71 4.76 5.28
CA ILE A 27 -10.04 4.40 4.77
C ILE A 27 -10.30 2.89 4.88
N GLN A 28 -9.29 2.08 4.59
CA GLN A 28 -9.42 0.61 4.61
C GLN A 28 -9.34 0.04 6.03
N LEU A 29 -8.46 0.57 6.86
CA LEU A 29 -8.11 0.00 8.16
C LEU A 29 -9.13 0.34 9.27
N ILE A 30 -9.64 1.59 9.31
CA ILE A 30 -10.54 2.03 10.39
C ILE A 30 -11.82 1.17 10.52
N PRO A 31 -12.51 0.77 9.43
CA PRO A 31 -13.66 -0.13 9.55
C PRO A 31 -13.30 -1.48 10.18
N VAL A 32 -12.13 -2.03 9.84
CA VAL A 32 -11.65 -3.31 10.38
C VAL A 32 -11.31 -3.16 11.86
N GLN A 33 -10.58 -2.13 12.25
CA GLN A 33 -10.25 -1.85 13.64
C GLN A 33 -11.50 -1.67 14.52
N ASN A 34 -12.53 -0.98 14.01
CA ASN A 34 -13.79 -0.86 14.76
C ASN A 34 -14.56 -2.19 14.84
N ARG A 35 -14.46 -3.05 13.83
CA ARG A 35 -15.08 -4.38 13.82
C ARG A 35 -14.48 -5.31 14.89
N ILE A 36 -13.17 -5.19 15.14
CA ILE A 36 -12.48 -5.94 16.22
C ILE A 36 -12.61 -5.25 17.60
N GLY A 37 -13.55 -4.29 17.76
CA GLY A 37 -13.89 -3.69 19.04
C GLY A 37 -13.12 -2.43 19.40
N GLN A 38 -12.29 -1.88 18.51
CA GLN A 38 -11.62 -0.61 18.75
C GLN A 38 -12.56 0.56 18.50
N GLN A 39 -12.52 1.56 19.35
CA GLN A 39 -13.36 2.76 19.23
C GLN A 39 -12.55 3.88 18.57
N ILE A 40 -12.40 3.80 17.25
CA ILE A 40 -11.59 4.72 16.45
C ILE A 40 -12.48 5.65 15.65
N ALA A 41 -12.16 6.94 15.69
CA ALA A 41 -12.76 7.95 14.83
C ALA A 41 -11.68 8.68 14.01
N VAL A 42 -12.03 9.05 12.79
CA VAL A 42 -11.20 9.91 11.96
C VAL A 42 -11.41 11.38 12.31
N PHE A 43 -10.38 12.20 12.04
CA PHE A 43 -10.44 13.65 12.25
C PHE A 43 -9.80 14.38 11.07
N GLY A 44 -10.49 15.36 10.50
CA GLY A 44 -10.00 16.20 9.41
C GLY A 44 -10.64 15.93 8.05
N PRO A 45 -10.20 16.63 7.00
CA PRO A 45 -10.80 16.63 5.68
C PRO A 45 -10.40 15.43 4.80
N GLY A 46 -11.11 15.27 3.66
CA GLY A 46 -10.71 14.35 2.57
C GLY A 46 -10.92 12.86 2.86
N LEU A 47 -11.76 12.53 3.83
CA LEU A 47 -12.13 11.16 4.18
C LEU A 47 -13.62 10.92 3.87
N PRO A 48 -14.04 9.70 3.51
CA PRO A 48 -15.44 9.36 3.25
C PRO A 48 -16.35 9.59 4.47
N ASP A 49 -17.61 9.99 4.22
CA ASP A 49 -18.59 10.20 5.29
C ASP A 49 -19.08 8.90 5.95
N SER A 50 -18.78 7.76 5.35
CA SER A 50 -19.03 6.43 5.91
C SER A 50 -18.17 6.12 7.14
N LEU A 51 -17.03 6.80 7.33
CA LEU A 51 -16.17 6.60 8.48
C LEU A 51 -16.67 7.35 9.73
N PRO A 52 -16.55 6.74 10.94
CA PRO A 52 -16.79 7.42 12.20
C PRO A 52 -15.91 8.67 12.31
N ARG A 53 -16.49 9.85 12.50
CA ARG A 53 -15.79 11.13 12.40
C ARG A 53 -16.02 12.03 13.61
N LEU A 54 -14.94 12.66 14.09
CA LEU A 54 -14.98 13.83 14.97
C LEU A 54 -14.84 15.11 14.13
N ARG A 55 -15.58 16.14 14.51
CA ARG A 55 -15.52 17.47 13.89
C ARG A 55 -14.61 18.39 14.69
N PHE A 56 -14.16 19.50 14.09
CA PHE A 56 -13.35 20.51 14.78
C PHE A 56 -14.04 21.07 16.02
N ARG A 57 -15.37 21.25 16.00
CA ARG A 57 -16.17 21.69 17.16
C ARG A 57 -16.23 20.67 18.30
N ASP A 58 -15.82 19.44 18.06
CA ASP A 58 -15.79 18.38 19.08
C ASP A 58 -14.45 18.37 19.84
N LEU A 59 -13.42 19.13 19.39
CA LEU A 59 -12.11 19.22 20.03
C LEU A 59 -12.17 19.63 21.51
N PRO A 60 -12.96 20.64 21.95
CA PRO A 60 -13.04 20.98 23.38
C PRO A 60 -13.52 19.83 24.26
N ARG A 61 -14.32 18.90 23.72
CA ARG A 61 -14.78 17.72 24.46
C ARG A 61 -13.66 16.71 24.75
N LEU A 62 -12.52 16.81 24.06
CA LEU A 62 -11.37 15.93 24.27
C LEU A 62 -10.60 16.23 25.57
N TRP A 63 -10.86 17.35 26.25
CA TRP A 63 -10.36 17.58 27.63
C TRP A 63 -10.96 16.58 28.62
N ARG A 64 -12.17 16.07 28.36
CA ARG A 64 -12.77 15.01 29.17
C ARG A 64 -12.15 13.66 28.79
N LYS A 65 -11.83 12.84 29.80
CA LYS A 65 -11.37 11.46 29.57
C LYS A 65 -12.41 10.66 28.79
N PRO A 66 -11.99 9.70 27.93
CA PRO A 66 -12.94 8.80 27.29
C PRO A 66 -13.52 7.79 28.29
N GLN A 67 -14.69 7.25 27.98
CA GLN A 67 -15.30 6.19 28.79
C GLN A 67 -14.42 4.93 28.76
N GLY A 68 -14.16 4.37 29.95
CA GLY A 68 -13.39 3.13 30.09
C GLY A 68 -11.87 3.25 29.89
N ARG A 69 -11.33 4.48 29.68
CA ARG A 69 -9.89 4.73 29.53
C ARG A 69 -9.49 6.05 30.21
N LYS A 70 -8.27 6.12 30.75
CA LYS A 70 -7.73 7.38 31.31
C LYS A 70 -7.29 8.37 30.23
N LEU A 71 -6.84 7.87 29.07
CA LEU A 71 -6.20 8.63 28.02
C LEU A 71 -6.70 8.18 26.63
N ARG A 72 -6.72 9.10 25.66
CA ARG A 72 -6.93 8.79 24.23
C ARG A 72 -5.59 8.61 23.53
N ILE A 73 -5.61 7.96 22.37
CA ILE A 73 -4.50 7.92 21.45
C ILE A 73 -4.80 8.83 20.25
N TRP A 74 -3.86 9.69 19.93
CA TRP A 74 -3.80 10.45 18.69
C TRP A 74 -2.77 9.77 17.78
N HIS A 75 -3.24 9.08 16.73
CA HIS A 75 -2.37 8.28 15.85
C HIS A 75 -2.01 9.03 14.58
N ALA A 76 -0.91 9.76 14.60
CA ALA A 76 -0.36 10.53 13.49
C ALA A 76 0.36 9.66 12.45
N ARG A 77 0.32 10.09 11.19
CA ARG A 77 1.05 9.48 10.05
C ARG A 77 1.86 10.52 9.26
N ARG A 78 1.78 11.79 9.65
CA ARG A 78 2.49 12.91 9.01
C ARG A 78 2.97 13.92 10.05
N ASN A 79 4.00 14.71 9.68
CA ASN A 79 4.58 15.73 10.57
C ASN A 79 3.53 16.73 11.09
N VAL A 80 2.62 17.20 10.23
CA VAL A 80 1.56 18.13 10.64
C VAL A 80 0.60 17.52 11.66
N GLU A 81 0.37 16.23 11.60
CA GLU A 81 -0.48 15.48 12.51
C GLU A 81 0.25 15.25 13.85
N MET A 82 1.58 14.97 13.82
CA MET A 82 2.40 14.92 15.02
C MET A 82 2.44 16.28 15.74
N LEU A 83 2.66 17.36 14.98
CA LEU A 83 2.68 18.72 15.52
C LEU A 83 1.35 19.08 16.19
N MET A 84 0.21 18.80 15.52
CA MET A 84 -1.09 19.02 16.13
C MET A 84 -1.27 18.19 17.41
N GLY A 85 -0.84 16.95 17.41
CA GLY A 85 -0.88 16.09 18.61
C GLY A 85 -0.07 16.69 19.76
N LEU A 86 1.12 17.22 19.50
CA LEU A 86 1.94 17.91 20.51
C LEU A 86 1.24 19.15 21.07
N VAL A 87 0.58 19.95 20.22
CA VAL A 87 -0.23 21.10 20.68
C VAL A 87 -1.37 20.62 21.58
N LEU A 88 -2.08 19.57 21.21
CA LEU A 88 -3.18 19.02 22.04
C LEU A 88 -2.68 18.53 23.39
N ARG A 89 -1.55 17.77 23.43
CA ARG A 89 -1.02 17.16 24.64
C ARG A 89 -0.28 18.17 25.51
N ASP A 90 0.70 18.90 24.94
CA ASP A 90 1.70 19.63 25.70
C ASP A 90 1.27 21.08 25.98
N ILE A 91 0.54 21.73 25.07
CA ILE A 91 0.05 23.12 25.22
C ILE A 91 -1.35 23.12 25.82
N LEU A 92 -2.29 22.39 25.19
CA LEU A 92 -3.70 22.36 25.63
C LEU A 92 -3.92 21.35 26.78
N ARG A 93 -2.91 20.58 27.14
CA ARG A 93 -2.93 19.62 28.25
C ARG A 93 -4.14 18.65 28.22
N MET A 94 -4.55 18.26 27.01
CA MET A 94 -5.59 17.27 26.83
C MET A 94 -5.08 15.86 27.21
N PRO A 95 -5.95 14.96 27.73
CA PRO A 95 -5.58 13.60 28.09
C PRO A 95 -5.40 12.71 26.84
N VAL A 96 -4.34 12.98 26.07
CA VAL A 96 -4.00 12.24 24.85
C VAL A 96 -2.55 11.74 24.89
N LYS A 97 -2.31 10.58 24.27
CA LYS A 97 -0.99 10.01 23.99
C LYS A 97 -0.78 9.96 22.48
N LEU A 98 0.46 10.11 22.06
CA LEU A 98 0.80 10.29 20.65
C LEU A 98 1.46 9.03 20.10
N VAL A 99 0.85 8.43 19.10
CA VAL A 99 1.42 7.34 18.31
C VAL A 99 1.73 7.84 16.92
N PHE A 100 2.85 7.45 16.35
CA PHE A 100 3.24 7.81 15.00
C PHE A 100 3.59 6.56 14.18
N THR A 101 3.01 6.43 12.99
CA THR A 101 3.41 5.43 11.99
C THR A 101 4.27 6.06 10.90
N SER A 102 5.50 5.56 10.76
CA SER A 102 6.44 5.91 9.70
C SER A 102 6.38 4.89 8.56
N ALA A 103 6.11 5.38 7.34
CA ALA A 103 6.23 4.62 6.11
C ALA A 103 7.34 5.19 5.20
N SER A 104 8.27 5.97 5.75
CA SER A 104 9.28 6.68 4.97
C SER A 104 10.62 5.93 4.98
N GLN A 105 11.09 5.53 3.81
CA GLN A 105 12.41 4.92 3.60
C GLN A 105 13.42 5.99 3.19
N ARG A 106 13.69 6.92 4.08
CA ARG A 106 14.70 7.95 3.91
C ARG A 106 15.15 8.49 5.28
N VAL A 107 16.34 9.04 5.33
CA VAL A 107 16.81 9.76 6.51
C VAL A 107 15.88 10.94 6.81
N HIS A 108 15.35 10.94 8.02
CA HIS A 108 14.45 12.02 8.47
C HIS A 108 15.21 13.32 8.70
N THR A 109 14.57 14.45 8.35
CA THR A 109 15.08 15.78 8.69
C THR A 109 15.18 15.98 10.20
N ALA A 110 16.00 16.93 10.64
CA ALA A 110 16.12 17.28 12.08
C ALA A 110 14.75 17.59 12.70
N TRP A 111 13.90 18.33 11.99
CA TRP A 111 12.53 18.62 12.40
C TRP A 111 11.68 17.34 12.58
N THR A 112 11.71 16.44 11.61
CA THR A 112 10.95 15.19 11.71
C THR A 112 11.48 14.32 12.87
N ARG A 113 12.79 14.24 13.05
CA ARG A 113 13.39 13.52 14.20
C ARG A 113 12.96 14.11 15.54
N PHE A 114 12.94 15.45 15.65
CA PHE A 114 12.45 16.16 16.83
C PHE A 114 11.01 15.80 17.17
N LEU A 115 10.12 15.73 16.16
CA LEU A 115 8.73 15.34 16.35
C LEU A 115 8.62 13.86 16.78
N ILE A 116 9.32 12.97 16.09
CA ILE A 116 9.29 11.51 16.37
C ILE A 116 9.78 11.22 17.81
N ALA A 117 10.83 11.88 18.27
CA ALA A 117 11.38 11.69 19.61
C ALA A 117 10.39 12.06 20.75
N ARG A 118 9.30 12.76 20.43
CA ARG A 118 8.25 13.16 21.38
C ARG A 118 6.98 12.31 21.33
N MET A 119 6.98 11.28 20.49
CA MET A 119 5.86 10.34 20.42
C MET A 119 5.93 9.34 21.57
N ASP A 120 4.79 8.95 22.10
CA ASP A 120 4.66 7.94 23.16
C ASP A 120 4.76 6.51 22.61
N GLY A 121 4.50 6.33 21.32
CA GLY A 121 4.69 5.09 20.57
C GLY A 121 5.05 5.37 19.13
N VAL A 122 5.96 4.58 18.55
CA VAL A 122 6.40 4.70 17.16
C VAL A 122 6.29 3.35 16.47
N ILE A 123 5.78 3.36 15.25
CA ILE A 123 5.57 2.18 14.42
C ILE A 123 6.31 2.39 13.10
N ALA A 124 7.08 1.40 12.67
CA ALA A 124 7.65 1.30 11.32
C ALA A 124 6.79 0.35 10.48
N THR A 125 6.51 0.70 9.24
CA THR A 125 5.68 -0.14 8.37
C THR A 125 6.44 -1.30 7.71
N SER A 126 7.78 -1.37 7.85
CA SER A 126 8.64 -2.45 7.38
C SER A 126 9.96 -2.47 8.14
N HIS A 127 10.70 -3.57 8.09
CA HIS A 127 12.07 -3.64 8.63
C HIS A 127 12.99 -2.64 7.93
N LYS A 128 12.83 -2.45 6.62
CA LYS A 128 13.55 -1.42 5.86
C LYS A 128 13.22 0.00 6.35
N THR A 129 11.97 0.30 6.67
CA THR A 129 11.58 1.59 7.31
C THR A 129 12.14 1.72 8.71
N SER A 130 12.19 0.62 9.47
CA SER A 130 12.75 0.55 10.82
C SER A 130 14.20 1.03 10.87
N SER A 131 15.04 0.69 9.89
CA SER A 131 16.44 1.09 9.83
C SER A 131 16.67 2.61 9.79
N TYR A 132 15.66 3.40 9.43
CA TYR A 132 15.70 4.87 9.41
C TYR A 132 15.23 5.51 10.72
N LEU A 133 14.72 4.73 11.67
CA LEU A 133 14.25 5.22 12.98
C LEU A 133 15.33 5.03 14.04
N LYS A 134 15.58 6.09 14.83
CA LYS A 134 16.58 6.09 15.90
C LYS A 134 15.94 6.18 17.30
N VAL A 135 14.70 5.76 17.43
CA VAL A 135 13.94 5.72 18.68
C VAL A 135 13.37 4.32 18.88
N PRO A 136 13.03 3.90 20.10
CA PRO A 136 12.30 2.64 20.31
C PRO A 136 11.02 2.63 19.47
N HIS A 137 10.79 1.55 18.72
CA HIS A 137 9.64 1.41 17.83
C HIS A 137 9.28 -0.06 17.65
N ARG A 138 8.09 -0.30 17.09
CA ARG A 138 7.61 -1.61 16.64
C ARG A 138 7.54 -1.67 15.12
N VAL A 139 7.77 -2.84 14.56
CA VAL A 139 7.49 -3.08 13.14
C VAL A 139 6.08 -3.65 13.02
N SER A 140 5.26 -3.04 12.16
CA SER A 140 3.93 -3.51 11.81
C SER A 140 3.73 -3.34 10.31
N LEU A 141 3.93 -4.43 9.59
CA LEU A 141 3.75 -4.49 8.13
C LEU A 141 2.30 -4.16 7.78
N HIS A 142 2.09 -3.47 6.66
CA HIS A 142 0.74 -3.22 6.15
C HIS A 142 0.07 -4.52 5.71
N GLY A 143 -1.23 -4.57 5.88
CA GLY A 143 -2.09 -5.62 5.39
C GLY A 143 -2.91 -5.20 4.17
N ILE A 144 -3.49 -6.20 3.52
CA ILE A 144 -4.37 -6.03 2.36
C ILE A 144 -5.76 -6.60 2.66
N ASN A 145 -6.78 -6.00 2.08
CA ASN A 145 -8.13 -6.56 2.11
C ASN A 145 -8.19 -7.75 1.13
N ALA A 146 -8.00 -8.96 1.66
CA ALA A 146 -7.95 -10.19 0.88
C ALA A 146 -9.32 -10.68 0.36
N GLU A 147 -10.42 -10.10 0.84
CA GLU A 147 -11.75 -10.34 0.26
C GLU A 147 -11.91 -9.54 -1.04
N ARG A 148 -11.48 -8.28 -1.03
CA ARG A 148 -11.51 -7.42 -2.21
C ARG A 148 -10.53 -7.91 -3.28
N PHE A 149 -9.31 -8.25 -2.88
CA PHE A 149 -8.26 -8.80 -3.75
C PHE A 149 -8.26 -10.33 -3.60
N SER A 150 -8.92 -11.01 -4.50
CA SER A 150 -9.05 -12.47 -4.52
C SER A 150 -8.96 -12.96 -5.96
N PRO A 151 -8.53 -14.20 -6.20
CA PRO A 151 -8.52 -14.80 -7.53
C PRO A 151 -9.90 -14.77 -8.17
N ALA A 152 -9.95 -14.75 -9.50
CA ALA A 152 -11.18 -15.00 -10.24
C ALA A 152 -11.56 -16.49 -10.16
N ALA A 153 -12.84 -16.79 -10.13
CA ALA A 153 -13.34 -18.13 -10.35
C ALA A 153 -13.04 -18.59 -11.80
N ASP A 154 -13.31 -17.71 -12.77
CA ASP A 154 -12.91 -17.87 -14.17
C ASP A 154 -12.20 -16.58 -14.64
N ARG A 155 -10.91 -16.70 -14.97
CA ARG A 155 -10.08 -15.60 -15.47
C ARG A 155 -10.53 -15.15 -16.87
N ASN A 156 -11.03 -16.04 -17.69
CA ASN A 156 -11.48 -15.72 -19.06
C ASN A 156 -12.76 -14.90 -19.05
N GLU A 157 -13.67 -15.13 -18.10
CA GLU A 157 -14.86 -14.29 -17.91
C GLU A 157 -14.44 -12.86 -17.51
N VAL A 158 -13.49 -12.72 -16.57
CA VAL A 158 -12.97 -11.40 -16.18
C VAL A 158 -12.31 -10.69 -17.35
N ARG A 159 -11.50 -11.38 -18.15
CA ARG A 159 -10.88 -10.83 -19.36
C ARG A 159 -11.92 -10.37 -20.37
N SER A 160 -12.96 -11.16 -20.59
CA SER A 160 -14.06 -10.79 -21.48
C SER A 160 -14.78 -9.52 -21.01
N ALA A 161 -15.10 -9.45 -19.73
CA ALA A 161 -15.75 -8.28 -19.12
C ALA A 161 -14.89 -7.00 -19.20
N LEU A 162 -13.58 -7.15 -19.22
CA LEU A 162 -12.61 -6.05 -19.34
C LEU A 162 -12.17 -5.79 -20.80
N SER A 163 -12.76 -6.50 -21.80
CA SER A 163 -12.35 -6.43 -23.20
C SER A 163 -10.86 -6.70 -23.43
N LEU A 164 -10.32 -7.66 -22.68
CA LEU A 164 -8.92 -8.10 -22.78
C LEU A 164 -8.78 -9.38 -23.60
N PRO A 165 -7.60 -9.64 -24.19
CA PRO A 165 -7.32 -10.88 -24.90
C PRO A 165 -7.53 -12.11 -24.02
N ARG A 166 -8.33 -13.07 -24.48
CA ARG A 166 -8.63 -14.31 -23.72
C ARG A 166 -7.56 -15.38 -23.91
N GLU A 167 -7.03 -15.48 -25.11
CA GLU A 167 -6.06 -16.52 -25.51
C GLU A 167 -4.61 -16.18 -25.13
N GLN A 168 -4.36 -14.94 -24.69
CA GLN A 168 -3.02 -14.49 -24.32
C GLN A 168 -2.87 -14.42 -22.80
N LYS A 169 -1.67 -14.71 -22.32
CA LYS A 169 -1.25 -14.44 -20.95
C LYS A 169 -0.96 -12.95 -20.80
N LEU A 170 -1.22 -12.41 -19.62
CA LEU A 170 -1.16 -10.98 -19.36
C LEU A 170 -0.16 -10.61 -18.26
N ALA A 171 0.84 -9.80 -18.62
CA ALA A 171 1.73 -9.16 -17.67
C ALA A 171 1.21 -7.75 -17.33
N GLY A 172 1.11 -7.39 -16.04
CA GLY A 172 0.55 -6.11 -15.62
C GLY A 172 1.51 -5.24 -14.81
N CYS A 173 1.45 -3.92 -15.02
CA CYS A 173 2.10 -2.90 -14.19
C CYS A 173 1.09 -1.83 -13.81
N PHE A 174 0.73 -1.74 -12.53
CA PHE A 174 -0.35 -0.88 -12.04
C PHE A 174 0.15 0.20 -11.08
N GLY A 175 -0.36 1.40 -11.26
CA GLY A 175 -0.05 2.54 -10.42
C GLY A 175 -0.03 3.85 -11.20
N ARG A 176 0.24 4.96 -10.51
CA ARG A 176 0.37 6.26 -11.18
C ARG A 176 1.50 6.23 -12.19
N ILE A 177 1.23 6.66 -13.42
CA ILE A 177 2.24 6.71 -14.48
C ILE A 177 3.16 7.90 -14.23
N ARG A 178 4.39 7.61 -13.78
CA ARG A 178 5.46 8.56 -13.52
C ARG A 178 6.79 7.84 -13.35
N HIS A 179 7.90 8.50 -13.63
CA HIS A 179 9.24 7.94 -13.59
C HIS A 179 9.58 7.19 -12.28
N GLN A 180 9.18 7.72 -11.12
CA GLN A 180 9.39 7.07 -9.83
C GLN A 180 8.75 5.66 -9.74
N LYS A 181 7.70 5.40 -10.53
CA LYS A 181 6.99 4.11 -10.55
C LYS A 181 7.58 3.10 -11.54
N GLY A 182 8.61 3.52 -12.31
CA GLY A 182 9.32 2.62 -13.22
C GLY A 182 8.49 2.13 -14.40
N THR A 183 7.41 2.84 -14.76
CA THR A 183 6.55 2.44 -15.89
C THR A 183 7.33 2.33 -17.19
N ASP A 184 8.36 3.16 -17.38
CA ASP A 184 9.30 3.07 -18.51
C ASP A 184 10.10 1.75 -18.50
N VAL A 185 10.61 1.34 -17.35
CA VAL A 185 11.38 0.07 -17.24
C VAL A 185 10.47 -1.12 -17.56
N PHE A 186 9.20 -1.10 -17.13
CA PHE A 186 8.22 -2.12 -17.53
C PHE A 186 7.96 -2.11 -19.03
N VAL A 187 7.71 -0.94 -19.62
CA VAL A 187 7.44 -0.80 -21.06
C VAL A 187 8.65 -1.29 -21.88
N ASP A 188 9.86 -0.87 -21.51
CA ASP A 188 11.08 -1.27 -22.21
C ASP A 188 11.36 -2.78 -22.07
N ALA A 189 11.06 -3.38 -20.88
CA ALA A 189 11.13 -4.83 -20.69
C ALA A 189 10.11 -5.56 -21.59
N MET A 190 8.87 -5.08 -21.68
CA MET A 190 7.85 -5.71 -22.53
C MET A 190 8.15 -5.53 -24.02
N ILE A 191 8.68 -4.39 -24.46
CA ILE A 191 9.16 -4.19 -25.83
C ILE A 191 10.24 -5.21 -26.19
N ARG A 192 11.15 -5.54 -25.27
CA ARG A 192 12.20 -6.53 -25.45
C ARG A 192 11.66 -7.97 -25.49
N LEU A 193 10.68 -8.28 -24.63
CA LEU A 193 10.25 -9.67 -24.39
C LEU A 193 9.13 -10.16 -25.32
N LEU A 194 8.17 -9.30 -25.66
CA LEU A 194 6.97 -9.71 -26.37
C LEU A 194 7.22 -10.16 -27.82
N PRO A 195 8.16 -9.61 -28.62
CA PRO A 195 8.36 -10.07 -30.00
C PRO A 195 8.61 -11.57 -30.12
N SER A 196 9.31 -12.19 -29.19
CA SER A 196 9.58 -13.63 -29.16
C SER A 196 8.51 -14.46 -28.40
N ARG A 197 7.45 -13.82 -27.86
CA ARG A 197 6.41 -14.44 -27.03
C ARG A 197 5.00 -14.06 -27.49
N PRO A 198 4.54 -14.58 -28.66
CA PRO A 198 3.24 -14.20 -29.25
C PRO A 198 2.04 -14.49 -28.34
N GLY A 199 2.17 -15.46 -27.41
CA GLY A 199 1.11 -15.80 -26.42
C GLY A 199 1.02 -14.84 -25.24
N TRP A 200 1.75 -13.70 -25.22
CA TRP A 200 1.74 -12.72 -24.14
C TRP A 200 1.36 -11.32 -24.62
N SER A 201 0.65 -10.60 -23.74
CA SER A 201 0.41 -9.16 -23.83
C SER A 201 0.69 -8.47 -22.51
N ALA A 202 0.79 -7.15 -22.52
CA ALA A 202 1.09 -6.35 -21.34
C ALA A 202 0.03 -5.28 -21.07
N ILE A 203 -0.25 -4.98 -19.80
CA ILE A 203 -1.23 -3.99 -19.38
C ILE A 203 -0.56 -2.96 -18.46
N VAL A 204 -0.71 -1.69 -18.80
CA VAL A 204 -0.35 -0.56 -17.95
C VAL A 204 -1.63 0.12 -17.47
N ALA A 205 -1.97 -0.03 -16.18
CA ALA A 205 -3.12 0.61 -15.58
C ALA A 205 -2.69 1.74 -14.63
N GLY A 206 -3.29 2.91 -14.81
CA GLY A 206 -3.06 4.08 -13.99
C GLY A 206 -3.17 5.38 -14.76
N ARG A 207 -3.11 6.49 -14.03
CA ARG A 207 -3.20 7.83 -14.60
C ARG A 207 -1.87 8.57 -14.50
N ALA A 208 -1.47 9.23 -15.58
CA ALA A 208 -0.49 10.30 -15.54
C ALA A 208 -1.16 11.57 -14.99
N THR A 209 -0.53 12.25 -14.03
CA THR A 209 -0.96 13.61 -13.64
C THR A 209 -0.61 14.59 -14.75
N ALA A 210 -1.18 15.82 -14.74
CA ALA A 210 -0.89 16.83 -15.75
C ALA A 210 0.61 17.06 -15.97
N SER A 211 1.40 17.03 -14.89
CA SER A 211 2.86 17.17 -14.94
C SER A 211 3.61 15.97 -15.55
N HIS A 212 2.93 14.87 -15.82
CA HIS A 212 3.50 13.63 -16.37
C HIS A 212 2.82 13.22 -17.70
N GLY A 213 2.03 14.10 -18.31
CA GLY A 213 1.37 13.82 -19.59
C GLY A 213 2.39 13.55 -20.71
N GLY A 214 3.44 14.36 -20.81
CA GLY A 214 4.52 14.15 -21.78
C GLY A 214 5.22 12.80 -21.61
N TYR A 215 5.45 12.36 -20.36
CA TYR A 215 6.02 11.04 -20.08
C TYR A 215 5.13 9.89 -20.59
N LEU A 216 3.82 9.97 -20.38
CA LEU A 216 2.89 8.97 -20.93
C LEU A 216 2.89 8.97 -22.47
N THR A 217 2.92 10.15 -23.09
CA THR A 217 2.98 10.28 -24.57
C THR A 217 4.27 9.64 -25.12
N GLU A 218 5.40 9.87 -24.47
CA GLU A 218 6.69 9.27 -24.82
C GLU A 218 6.64 7.74 -24.72
N LEU A 219 6.09 7.17 -23.64
CA LEU A 219 5.96 5.72 -23.49
C LEU A 219 5.10 5.10 -24.60
N LYS A 220 3.98 5.73 -24.94
CA LYS A 220 3.12 5.28 -26.06
C LYS A 220 3.83 5.36 -27.41
N ALA A 221 4.64 6.41 -27.62
CA ALA A 221 5.43 6.53 -28.85
C ALA A 221 6.49 5.43 -28.97
N ARG A 222 7.17 5.05 -27.86
CA ARG A 222 8.11 3.91 -27.84
C ARG A 222 7.43 2.59 -28.21
N VAL A 223 6.24 2.35 -27.65
CA VAL A 223 5.43 1.15 -27.95
C VAL A 223 5.00 1.10 -29.42
N ALA A 224 4.56 2.24 -29.98
CA ALA A 224 4.18 2.33 -31.38
C ALA A 224 5.39 2.13 -32.32
N ALA A 225 6.55 2.70 -31.99
CA ALA A 225 7.79 2.52 -32.76
C ALA A 225 8.30 1.06 -32.76
N ALA A 226 7.93 0.27 -31.75
CA ALA A 226 8.22 -1.16 -31.66
C ALA A 226 7.14 -2.05 -32.32
N ASP A 227 6.10 -1.48 -32.92
CA ASP A 227 4.95 -2.20 -33.51
C ASP A 227 4.24 -3.13 -32.49
N LEU A 228 4.08 -2.64 -31.23
CA LEU A 228 3.47 -3.39 -30.13
C LEU A 228 2.24 -2.68 -29.52
N ALA A 229 1.62 -1.74 -30.26
CA ALA A 229 0.52 -0.94 -29.73
C ALA A 229 -0.75 -1.76 -29.42
N ASP A 230 -0.96 -2.88 -30.07
CA ASP A 230 -2.01 -3.86 -29.87
C ASP A 230 -1.69 -4.89 -28.76
N ARG A 231 -0.44 -4.94 -28.29
CA ARG A 231 0.04 -5.91 -27.30
C ARG A 231 0.51 -5.28 -25.98
N ILE A 232 0.78 -3.96 -25.94
CA ILE A 232 1.10 -3.21 -24.72
C ILE A 232 0.00 -2.16 -24.52
N LEU A 233 -0.98 -2.51 -23.70
CA LEU A 233 -2.24 -1.77 -23.57
C LEU A 233 -2.18 -0.77 -22.41
N PHE A 234 -2.36 0.52 -22.68
CA PHE A 234 -2.53 1.57 -21.68
C PHE A 234 -4.02 1.76 -21.39
N VAL A 235 -4.51 1.18 -20.31
CA VAL A 235 -5.94 1.10 -20.02
C VAL A 235 -6.50 2.22 -19.15
N GLY A 236 -5.65 3.14 -18.66
CA GLY A 236 -6.09 4.27 -17.83
C GLY A 236 -6.29 3.92 -16.35
N GLU A 237 -7.00 4.78 -15.62
CA GLU A 237 -7.26 4.64 -14.18
C GLU A 237 -8.60 3.96 -13.93
N HIS A 238 -8.62 2.96 -13.06
CA HIS A 238 -9.82 2.20 -12.73
C HIS A 238 -10.09 2.19 -11.23
N THR A 239 -11.34 2.39 -10.83
CA THR A 239 -11.78 2.33 -9.43
C THR A 239 -11.85 0.90 -8.90
N LYS A 240 -12.17 -0.06 -9.78
CA LYS A 240 -12.22 -1.49 -9.48
C LYS A 240 -10.94 -2.19 -9.95
N ILE A 241 -9.79 -1.68 -9.52
CA ILE A 241 -8.48 -2.23 -9.93
C ILE A 241 -8.30 -3.71 -9.56
N ASN A 242 -9.02 -4.20 -8.56
CA ASN A 242 -9.02 -5.61 -8.17
C ASN A 242 -9.49 -6.54 -9.31
N GLU A 243 -10.39 -6.11 -10.17
CA GLU A 243 -10.81 -6.90 -11.35
C GLU A 243 -9.66 -7.04 -12.35
N TRP A 244 -8.84 -6.01 -12.51
CA TRP A 244 -7.66 -6.03 -13.39
C TRP A 244 -6.56 -6.95 -12.87
N TYR A 245 -6.31 -7.00 -11.54
CA TYR A 245 -5.39 -7.99 -10.97
C TYR A 245 -5.84 -9.42 -11.26
N ARG A 246 -7.13 -9.70 -11.17
CA ARG A 246 -7.71 -11.03 -11.46
C ARG A 246 -7.49 -11.52 -12.90
N ALA A 247 -7.28 -10.58 -13.84
CA ALA A 247 -7.03 -10.90 -15.24
C ALA A 247 -5.59 -11.30 -15.54
N LEU A 248 -4.63 -11.01 -14.62
CA LEU A 248 -3.20 -11.17 -14.87
C LEU A 248 -2.68 -12.60 -14.66
N ASP A 249 -1.60 -12.92 -15.37
CA ASP A 249 -0.76 -14.11 -15.14
C ASP A 249 0.56 -13.74 -14.46
N LEU A 250 1.01 -12.50 -14.58
CA LEU A 250 2.22 -11.97 -13.98
C LEU A 250 2.02 -10.49 -13.62
N PHE A 251 2.46 -10.09 -12.44
CA PHE A 251 2.50 -8.69 -12.06
C PHE A 251 3.95 -8.21 -11.95
N VAL A 252 4.26 -7.07 -12.57
CA VAL A 252 5.59 -6.48 -12.51
C VAL A 252 5.54 -5.14 -11.78
N ALA A 253 6.35 -5.01 -10.74
CA ALA A 253 6.43 -3.85 -9.86
C ALA A 253 7.83 -3.19 -9.96
N PRO A 254 8.10 -2.40 -11.01
CA PRO A 254 9.45 -1.91 -11.36
C PRO A 254 9.81 -0.57 -10.69
N GLN A 255 9.26 -0.29 -9.51
CA GLN A 255 9.39 0.99 -8.85
C GLN A 255 10.86 1.34 -8.55
N ARG A 256 11.21 2.63 -8.70
CA ARG A 256 12.51 3.20 -8.28
C ARG A 256 12.52 3.60 -6.82
N TRP A 257 11.34 3.90 -6.30
CA TRP A 257 11.15 4.23 -4.89
C TRP A 257 9.72 3.96 -4.45
N GLU A 258 9.59 3.39 -3.26
CA GLU A 258 8.31 3.16 -2.60
C GLU A 258 8.46 3.34 -1.07
N GLY A 259 7.39 3.69 -0.39
CA GLY A 259 7.36 3.72 1.07
C GLY A 259 7.18 2.33 1.65
N PHE A 260 6.10 1.68 1.29
CA PHE A 260 5.81 0.27 1.57
C PHE A 260 5.55 -0.48 0.26
N GLY A 261 4.49 -0.08 -0.47
CA GLY A 261 4.08 -0.64 -1.75
C GLY A 261 3.10 -1.79 -1.59
N LEU A 262 1.80 -1.48 -1.72
CA LEU A 262 0.72 -2.48 -1.60
C LEU A 262 0.50 -3.28 -2.89
N THR A 263 0.93 -2.77 -4.04
CA THR A 263 0.63 -3.40 -5.34
C THR A 263 1.11 -4.85 -5.49
N PRO A 264 2.29 -5.26 -4.97
CA PRO A 264 2.65 -6.67 -4.94
C PRO A 264 1.74 -7.53 -4.05
N LEU A 265 1.28 -7.02 -2.90
CA LEU A 265 0.33 -7.74 -2.06
C LEU A 265 -1.04 -7.85 -2.72
N GLU A 266 -1.50 -6.81 -3.42
CA GLU A 266 -2.75 -6.81 -4.20
C GLU A 266 -2.71 -7.90 -5.29
N ALA A 267 -1.58 -8.03 -6.00
CA ALA A 267 -1.36 -9.05 -7.01
C ALA A 267 -1.35 -10.45 -6.38
N GLN A 268 -0.52 -10.67 -5.36
CA GLN A 268 -0.41 -11.97 -4.69
C GLN A 268 -1.73 -12.41 -4.04
N ALA A 269 -2.47 -11.49 -3.40
CA ALA A 269 -3.80 -11.77 -2.87
C ALA A 269 -4.80 -12.22 -3.96
N SER A 270 -4.60 -11.74 -5.19
CA SER A 270 -5.37 -12.12 -6.38
C SER A 270 -4.85 -13.39 -7.07
N GLY A 271 -3.89 -14.10 -6.46
CA GLY A 271 -3.30 -15.33 -7.01
C GLY A 271 -2.38 -15.07 -8.21
N VAL A 272 -1.64 -13.95 -8.21
CA VAL A 272 -0.75 -13.55 -9.29
C VAL A 272 0.68 -13.46 -8.78
N PRO A 273 1.65 -14.20 -9.38
CA PRO A 273 3.06 -14.08 -9.01
C PRO A 273 3.63 -12.72 -9.40
N VAL A 274 4.70 -12.32 -8.72
CA VAL A 274 5.24 -10.97 -8.80
C VAL A 274 6.71 -10.96 -9.19
N VAL A 275 7.08 -10.04 -10.10
CA VAL A 275 8.46 -9.58 -10.28
C VAL A 275 8.54 -8.14 -9.79
N ALA A 276 9.40 -7.85 -8.83
CA ALA A 276 9.50 -6.53 -8.23
C ALA A 276 10.95 -6.09 -8.07
N THR A 277 11.15 -4.78 -7.94
CA THR A 277 12.45 -4.21 -7.57
C THR A 277 12.67 -4.24 -6.05
N ASP A 278 13.89 -4.07 -5.58
CA ASP A 278 14.34 -4.11 -4.18
C ASP A 278 13.99 -2.83 -3.38
N VAL A 279 12.84 -2.24 -3.63
CA VAL A 279 12.37 -1.00 -2.98
C VAL A 279 11.18 -1.24 -2.05
N GLY A 280 10.88 -0.28 -1.21
CA GLY A 280 9.75 -0.42 -0.29
C GLY A 280 9.93 -1.61 0.66
N ALA A 281 8.84 -2.32 0.89
CA ALA A 281 8.82 -3.57 1.65
C ALA A 281 8.88 -4.81 0.74
N PHE A 282 9.21 -4.67 -0.56
CA PHE A 282 9.04 -5.75 -1.54
C PHE A 282 9.84 -7.00 -1.19
N GLU A 283 11.05 -6.86 -0.64
CA GLU A 283 11.84 -7.98 -0.16
C GLU A 283 11.22 -8.71 1.04
N GLU A 284 10.37 -8.03 1.81
CA GLU A 284 9.71 -8.57 3.01
C GLU A 284 8.35 -9.21 2.71
N ILE A 285 7.73 -8.84 1.57
CA ILE A 285 6.38 -9.25 1.18
C ILE A 285 6.31 -10.17 -0.03
N ILE A 286 7.46 -10.60 -0.55
CA ILE A 286 7.59 -11.56 -1.65
C ILE A 286 8.44 -12.74 -1.14
N ALA A 287 7.84 -13.91 -1.05
CA ALA A 287 8.54 -15.12 -0.61
C ALA A 287 9.48 -15.63 -1.71
N ARG A 288 10.62 -16.21 -1.28
CA ARG A 288 11.67 -16.72 -2.14
C ARG A 288 12.00 -18.18 -1.81
N GLY A 289 12.76 -18.83 -2.64
CA GLY A 289 13.20 -20.22 -2.43
C GLY A 289 12.05 -21.21 -2.61
N ALA A 290 11.91 -22.16 -1.71
CA ALA A 290 10.88 -23.22 -1.79
C ALA A 290 9.45 -22.66 -1.81
N ASP A 291 9.21 -21.54 -1.13
CA ASP A 291 7.91 -20.89 -1.03
C ASP A 291 7.76 -19.72 -2.02
N GLU A 292 8.52 -19.73 -3.11
CA GLU A 292 8.56 -18.63 -4.09
C GLU A 292 7.16 -18.18 -4.52
N THR A 293 6.86 -16.90 -4.29
CA THR A 293 5.67 -16.21 -4.79
C THR A 293 6.02 -15.15 -5.83
N GLY A 294 7.32 -14.93 -6.06
CA GLY A 294 7.84 -13.96 -6.99
C GLY A 294 9.35 -13.80 -6.91
N LEU A 295 9.87 -12.88 -7.73
CA LEU A 295 11.28 -12.52 -7.78
C LEU A 295 11.49 -11.06 -7.44
N VAL A 296 12.60 -10.75 -6.77
CA VAL A 296 13.03 -9.39 -6.49
C VAL A 296 14.38 -9.14 -7.14
N VAL A 297 14.48 -8.05 -7.88
CA VAL A 297 15.65 -7.66 -8.65
C VAL A 297 16.12 -6.25 -8.25
N PRO A 298 17.38 -5.87 -8.56
CA PRO A 298 17.83 -4.50 -8.33
C PRO A 298 16.96 -3.47 -9.07
N LYS A 299 16.71 -2.32 -8.44
CA LYS A 299 16.04 -1.20 -9.11
C LYS A 299 16.92 -0.63 -10.22
N ASP A 300 16.27 -0.03 -11.23
CA ASP A 300 16.92 0.57 -12.39
C ASP A 300 17.74 -0.43 -13.25
N ASP A 301 17.54 -1.72 -13.05
CA ASP A 301 18.19 -2.80 -13.82
C ASP A 301 17.17 -3.43 -14.79
N LEU A 302 17.16 -2.98 -16.04
CA LEU A 302 16.28 -3.48 -17.10
C LEU A 302 16.60 -4.93 -17.45
N ASP A 303 17.88 -5.33 -17.41
CA ASP A 303 18.30 -6.69 -17.79
C ASP A 303 17.86 -7.69 -16.73
N ALA A 304 18.06 -7.37 -15.44
CA ALA A 304 17.59 -8.20 -14.35
C ALA A 304 16.06 -8.31 -14.32
N LEU A 305 15.34 -7.17 -14.54
CA LEU A 305 13.88 -7.18 -14.59
C LEU A 305 13.36 -8.01 -15.76
N SER A 306 13.95 -7.85 -16.95
CA SER A 306 13.56 -8.61 -18.14
C SER A 306 13.82 -10.10 -17.95
N SER A 307 14.97 -10.48 -17.41
CA SER A 307 15.32 -11.87 -17.13
C SER A 307 14.38 -12.51 -16.12
N ALA A 308 14.05 -11.80 -15.05
CA ALA A 308 13.10 -12.28 -14.03
C ALA A 308 11.66 -12.42 -14.58
N ALA A 309 11.21 -11.48 -15.43
CA ALA A 309 9.93 -11.58 -16.11
C ALA A 309 9.91 -12.76 -17.07
N ALA A 310 10.94 -12.94 -17.88
CA ALA A 310 11.10 -14.06 -18.82
C ALA A 310 11.05 -15.41 -18.10
N ALA A 311 11.68 -15.53 -16.91
CA ALA A 311 11.68 -16.76 -16.13
C ALA A 311 10.26 -17.23 -15.75
N PHE A 312 9.31 -16.30 -15.54
CA PHE A 312 7.90 -16.65 -15.34
C PHE A 312 7.09 -16.73 -16.64
N MET A 313 7.48 -15.99 -17.68
CA MET A 313 6.79 -16.03 -18.96
C MET A 313 7.03 -17.35 -19.71
N ASP A 314 8.25 -17.89 -19.60
CA ASP A 314 8.70 -19.07 -20.35
C ASP A 314 8.49 -20.39 -19.58
N ASP A 315 8.29 -20.36 -18.26
CA ASP A 315 8.10 -21.53 -17.40
C ASP A 315 6.69 -21.53 -16.79
N ASP A 316 5.74 -22.16 -17.47
CA ASP A 316 4.34 -22.28 -17.03
C ASP A 316 4.20 -23.02 -15.69
N PRO A 317 4.87 -24.18 -15.46
CA PRO A 317 4.86 -24.86 -14.18
C PRO A 317 5.33 -23.96 -13.01
N ARG A 318 6.45 -23.28 -13.15
CA ARG A 318 6.97 -22.36 -12.14
C ARG A 318 6.01 -21.22 -11.85
N ARG A 319 5.47 -20.59 -12.88
CA ARG A 319 4.51 -19.49 -12.74
C ARG A 319 3.24 -19.97 -12.01
N SER A 320 2.70 -21.13 -12.39
CA SER A 320 1.51 -21.70 -11.77
C SER A 320 1.76 -22.05 -10.29
N ALA A 321 2.88 -22.67 -9.98
CA ALA A 321 3.27 -22.99 -8.61
C ALA A 321 3.45 -21.71 -7.74
N ALA A 322 4.04 -20.66 -8.28
CA ALA A 322 4.15 -19.38 -7.58
C ALA A 322 2.78 -18.71 -7.38
N ALA A 323 1.87 -18.79 -8.36
CA ALA A 323 0.52 -18.28 -8.26
C ALA A 323 -0.30 -19.00 -7.17
N GLU A 324 -0.19 -20.31 -7.09
CA GLU A 324 -0.86 -21.15 -6.07
C GLU A 324 -0.39 -20.78 -4.65
N ARG A 325 0.90 -20.49 -4.46
CA ARG A 325 1.47 -20.10 -3.16
C ARG A 325 1.19 -18.63 -2.79
N ALA A 326 1.00 -17.75 -3.78
CA ALA A 326 0.91 -16.30 -3.57
C ALA A 326 -0.20 -15.91 -2.59
N ARG A 327 -1.44 -16.36 -2.80
CA ARG A 327 -2.57 -16.03 -1.92
C ARG A 327 -2.45 -16.63 -0.53
N PRO A 328 -2.17 -17.95 -0.33
CA PRO A 328 -1.92 -18.50 1.00
C PRO A 328 -0.87 -17.74 1.80
N PHE A 329 0.23 -17.34 1.16
CA PHE A 329 1.28 -16.54 1.78
C PHE A 329 0.76 -15.19 2.28
N VAL A 330 -0.04 -14.47 1.47
CA VAL A 330 -0.66 -13.20 1.89
C VAL A 330 -1.66 -13.41 3.03
N LEU A 331 -2.49 -14.44 2.95
CA LEU A 331 -3.49 -14.72 3.99
C LEU A 331 -2.83 -15.07 5.34
N ALA A 332 -1.71 -15.75 5.33
CA ALA A 332 -0.99 -16.12 6.55
C ALA A 332 -0.28 -14.90 7.20
N ASN A 333 0.15 -13.90 6.40
CA ASN A 333 1.10 -12.90 6.90
C ASN A 333 0.63 -11.44 6.79
N PHE A 334 -0.25 -11.11 5.82
CA PHE A 334 -0.48 -9.73 5.39
C PHE A 334 -1.96 -9.37 5.23
N THR A 335 -2.83 -9.91 6.06
CA THR A 335 -4.24 -9.50 6.07
C THR A 335 -4.41 -8.14 6.76
N ILE A 336 -5.41 -7.38 6.37
CA ILE A 336 -5.73 -6.11 7.00
C ILE A 336 -6.19 -6.30 8.45
N GLU A 337 -6.77 -7.45 8.76
CA GLU A 337 -7.15 -7.87 10.11
C GLU A 337 -5.90 -8.01 10.99
N SER A 338 -4.87 -8.73 10.52
CA SER A 338 -3.60 -8.88 11.24
C SER A 338 -2.89 -7.54 11.47
N GLU A 339 -2.97 -6.59 10.51
CA GLU A 339 -2.47 -5.23 10.72
C GLU A 339 -3.27 -4.53 11.83
N ALA A 340 -4.61 -4.63 11.80
CA ALA A 340 -5.48 -4.03 12.82
C ALA A 340 -5.17 -4.57 14.22
N GLU A 341 -4.95 -5.86 14.37
CA GLU A 341 -4.56 -6.52 15.62
C GLU A 341 -3.19 -6.05 16.12
N ARG A 342 -2.17 -5.97 15.26
CA ARG A 342 -0.84 -5.45 15.62
C ARG A 342 -0.88 -4.00 16.09
N LEU A 343 -1.69 -3.17 15.44
CA LEU A 343 -1.91 -1.78 15.87
C LEU A 343 -2.66 -1.73 17.20
N SER A 344 -3.66 -2.59 17.40
CA SER A 344 -4.37 -2.75 18.66
C SER A 344 -3.41 -3.06 19.81
N ALA A 345 -2.56 -4.05 19.62
CA ALA A 345 -1.54 -4.42 20.61
C ALA A 345 -0.60 -3.25 20.96
N THR A 346 -0.24 -2.43 19.95
CA THR A 346 0.57 -1.22 20.18
C THR A 346 -0.17 -0.17 21.00
N TYR A 347 -1.46 0.02 20.76
CA TYR A 347 -2.28 0.96 21.55
C TYR A 347 -2.43 0.48 22.99
N GLU A 348 -2.68 -0.80 23.21
CA GLU A 348 -2.79 -1.38 24.57
C GLU A 348 -1.48 -1.26 25.36
N GLU A 349 -0.33 -1.38 24.70
CA GLU A 349 0.97 -1.16 25.33
C GLU A 349 1.15 0.31 25.75
N VAL A 350 0.78 1.26 24.88
CA VAL A 350 0.83 2.69 25.21
C VAL A 350 -0.09 2.98 26.39
N TRP A 351 -1.33 2.47 26.41
CA TRP A 351 -2.22 2.66 27.55
C TRP A 351 -1.64 2.07 28.84
N ARG A 352 -1.21 0.81 28.82
CA ARG A 352 -0.60 0.15 30.02
C ARG A 352 0.57 0.95 30.61
N LYS A 353 1.42 1.51 29.77
CA LYS A 353 2.57 2.32 30.22
C LYS A 353 2.16 3.59 30.96
N PHE A 354 0.97 4.12 30.74
CA PHE A 354 0.52 5.41 31.28
C PHE A 354 -0.78 5.32 32.10
N ASP A 355 -1.40 4.17 32.21
CA ASP A 355 -2.56 3.91 33.06
C ASP A 355 -2.16 3.42 34.47
N ALA A 356 -0.88 3.00 34.63
CA ALA A 356 -0.26 2.63 35.91
C ALA A 356 0.02 3.91 36.79
#